data_bdca4dcbeb76fbc8ed7b8372a833ec30
#
_entry.id   bdca4dcbeb76fbc8ed7b8372a833ec30
#
_cell.length_a   1.000
_cell.length_b   1.000
_cell.length_c   1.000
_cell.angle_alpha   90.00
_cell.angle_beta   90.00
_cell.angle_gamma   90.00
#
_symmetry.space_group_name_H-M   'P 1'
#
loop_
_entity.id
_entity.type
_entity.pdbx_description
1 polymer ?
#
loop_
_entity_poly.entity_id
_entity_poly.type
_entity_poly.pdbx_seq_one_letter_code
_entity_poly.pdbx_strand_id
1 'polypeptide(L)'
;ANRHYFEQKVKDEVEYAAKSDSVLNVLMFDIDNFKGFNDTYGHISGDKLLALFSNIILQCIRKSDIPVRYGGEEFVVLIRDLDIIIAKSVGDRIRRQLEKQRIYLKQYDERQKVTVSCGVAQFPVHSKNIKEVIEKADQALYYAKSIGKNIVVIYDEIDMPREALERSRQEA
;
A
#
# COMPACT_ATOMS: atom_id res chain seq x y z
N ALA A 1 11.29 5.54 8.40
CA ALA A 1 11.19 4.73 9.62
C ALA A 1 11.65 3.32 9.27
N ASN A 2 12.36 2.65 10.17
CA ASN A 2 12.86 1.31 9.96
C ASN A 2 11.89 0.26 10.53
N ARG A 3 12.14 -1.03 10.27
CA ARG A 3 11.32 -2.16 10.72
C ARG A 3 11.03 -2.15 12.24
N HIS A 4 12.01 -1.77 13.06
CA HIS A 4 11.84 -1.66 14.52
C HIS A 4 10.81 -0.59 14.91
N TYR A 5 10.83 0.58 14.26
CA TYR A 5 9.81 1.61 14.47
C TYR A 5 8.41 1.11 14.07
N PHE A 6 8.32 0.36 12.97
CA PHE A 6 7.05 -0.25 12.55
C PHE A 6 6.52 -1.22 13.60
N GLU A 7 7.35 -2.14 14.11
CA GLU A 7 6.95 -3.12 15.13
C GLU A 7 6.44 -2.44 16.41
N GLN A 8 7.10 -1.35 16.84
CA GLN A 8 6.65 -0.57 18.00
C GLN A 8 5.31 0.10 17.71
N LYS A 9 5.15 0.76 16.56
CA LYS A 9 3.90 1.44 16.18
C LYS A 9 2.73 0.48 16.01
N VAL A 10 2.96 -0.68 15.38
CA VAL A 10 1.96 -1.75 15.29
C VAL A 10 1.46 -2.17 16.67
N LYS A 11 2.38 -2.34 17.64
CA LYS A 11 2.02 -2.70 19.00
C LYS A 11 1.16 -1.63 19.67
N ASP A 12 1.57 -0.36 19.57
CA ASP A 12 0.83 0.76 20.15
C ASP A 12 -0.60 0.84 19.56
N GLU A 13 -0.74 0.66 18.24
CA GLU A 13 -2.02 0.73 17.52
C GLU A 13 -2.94 -0.45 17.86
N VAL A 14 -2.39 -1.66 18.00
CA VAL A 14 -3.16 -2.85 18.42
C VAL A 14 -3.68 -2.68 19.84
N GLU A 15 -2.85 -2.19 20.75
CA GLU A 15 -3.29 -1.91 22.12
C GLU A 15 -4.40 -0.87 22.16
N TYR A 16 -4.30 0.18 21.34
CA TYR A 16 -5.35 1.17 21.19
C TYR A 16 -6.64 0.54 20.66
N ALA A 17 -6.57 -0.20 19.57
CA ALA A 17 -7.73 -0.85 18.95
C ALA A 17 -8.44 -1.81 19.92
N ALA A 18 -7.67 -2.59 20.69
CA ALA A 18 -8.21 -3.52 21.68
C ALA A 18 -8.91 -2.82 22.85
N LYS A 19 -8.45 -1.62 23.26
CA LYS A 19 -9.04 -0.85 24.37
C LYS A 19 -10.27 -0.07 23.95
N SER A 20 -10.34 0.38 22.70
CA SER A 20 -11.41 1.22 22.17
C SER A 20 -12.45 0.47 21.34
N ASP A 21 -12.39 -0.86 21.30
CA ASP A 21 -13.24 -1.71 20.46
C ASP A 21 -13.28 -1.23 19.00
N SER A 22 -12.12 -0.88 18.49
CA SER A 22 -11.95 -0.29 17.16
C SER A 22 -11.18 -1.21 16.22
N VAL A 23 -11.06 -0.80 14.97
CA VAL A 23 -10.39 -1.55 13.92
C VAL A 23 -9.09 -0.88 13.49
N LEU A 24 -8.12 -1.69 13.04
CA LEU A 24 -6.87 -1.24 12.46
C LEU A 24 -6.70 -1.85 11.07
N ASN A 25 -6.64 -1.01 10.05
CA ASN A 25 -6.38 -1.44 8.69
C ASN A 25 -4.87 -1.42 8.40
N VAL A 26 -4.38 -2.47 7.79
CA VAL A 26 -3.01 -2.60 7.28
C VAL A 26 -3.08 -2.55 5.76
N LEU A 27 -2.50 -1.51 5.16
CA LEU A 27 -2.33 -1.36 3.72
C LEU A 27 -0.87 -1.60 3.39
N MET A 28 -0.58 -2.65 2.65
CA MET A 28 0.77 -3.00 2.20
C MET A 28 0.93 -2.68 0.72
N PHE A 29 1.90 -1.83 0.40
CA PHE A 29 2.18 -1.37 -0.95
C PHE A 29 3.54 -1.86 -1.42
N ASP A 30 3.63 -2.13 -2.72
CA ASP A 30 4.89 -2.41 -3.38
C ASP A 30 4.87 -1.79 -4.79
N ILE A 31 5.93 -1.05 -5.11
CA ILE A 31 6.06 -0.37 -6.40
C ILE A 31 6.27 -1.41 -7.51
N ASP A 32 5.37 -1.39 -8.48
CA ASP A 32 5.37 -2.38 -9.56
C ASP A 32 6.61 -2.28 -10.43
N ASN A 33 7.31 -3.40 -10.60
CA ASN A 33 8.50 -3.52 -11.44
C ASN A 33 9.66 -2.59 -11.05
N PHE A 34 9.81 -2.28 -9.75
CA PHE A 34 10.83 -1.36 -9.24
C PHE A 34 12.26 -1.83 -9.57
N LYS A 35 12.52 -3.13 -9.48
CA LYS A 35 13.82 -3.68 -9.88
C LYS A 35 14.13 -3.38 -11.35
N GLY A 36 13.17 -3.64 -12.25
CA GLY A 36 13.35 -3.35 -13.68
C GLY A 36 13.54 -1.85 -13.96
N PHE A 37 12.87 -0.99 -13.17
CA PHE A 37 13.09 0.45 -13.22
C PHE A 37 14.53 0.82 -12.82
N ASN A 38 15.06 0.25 -11.72
CA ASN A 38 16.43 0.47 -11.30
C ASN A 38 17.46 -0.06 -12.30
N ASP A 39 17.23 -1.25 -12.85
CA ASP A 39 18.12 -1.86 -13.83
C ASP A 39 18.22 -1.01 -15.11
N THR A 40 17.13 -0.32 -15.48
CA THR A 40 17.08 0.54 -16.67
C THR A 40 17.59 1.95 -16.40
N TYR A 41 17.20 2.57 -15.28
CA TYR A 41 17.39 4.01 -15.03
C TYR A 41 18.35 4.33 -13.88
N GLY A 42 18.90 3.29 -13.26
CA GLY A 42 19.86 3.38 -12.15
C GLY A 42 19.22 3.67 -10.78
N HIS A 43 19.95 3.33 -9.73
CA HIS A 43 19.49 3.45 -8.34
C HIS A 43 19.16 4.90 -7.94
N ILE A 44 19.86 5.90 -8.48
CA ILE A 44 19.57 7.33 -8.18
C ILE A 44 18.14 7.69 -8.65
N SER A 45 17.72 7.16 -9.81
CA SER A 45 16.35 7.35 -10.30
C SER A 45 15.33 6.61 -9.45
N GLY A 46 15.67 5.41 -8.98
CA GLY A 46 14.86 4.65 -8.03
C GLY A 46 14.69 5.36 -6.70
N ASP A 47 15.74 5.96 -6.15
CA ASP A 47 15.64 6.72 -4.91
C ASP A 47 14.71 7.95 -5.05
N LYS A 48 14.73 8.62 -6.21
CA LYS A 48 13.78 9.71 -6.51
C LYS A 48 12.34 9.21 -6.59
N LEU A 49 12.12 8.03 -7.20
CA LEU A 49 10.81 7.39 -7.26
C LEU A 49 10.31 7.03 -5.86
N LEU A 50 11.14 6.46 -5.01
CA LEU A 50 10.81 6.14 -3.62
C LEU A 50 10.43 7.40 -2.82
N ALA A 51 11.19 8.48 -2.97
CA ALA A 51 10.90 9.76 -2.33
C ALA A 51 9.57 10.35 -2.84
N LEU A 52 9.31 10.31 -4.15
CA LEU A 52 8.05 10.72 -4.75
C LEU A 52 6.87 9.93 -4.18
N PHE A 53 6.98 8.59 -4.13
CA PHE A 53 5.92 7.74 -3.62
C PHE A 53 5.66 7.98 -2.13
N SER A 54 6.70 8.15 -1.33
CA SER A 54 6.58 8.55 0.09
C SER A 54 5.78 9.85 0.24
N ASN A 55 6.07 10.87 -0.57
CA ASN A 55 5.34 12.15 -0.55
C ASN A 55 3.87 12.00 -0.97
N ILE A 56 3.58 11.15 -1.97
CA ILE A 56 2.20 10.84 -2.39
C ILE A 56 1.43 10.20 -1.24
N ILE A 57 2.01 9.23 -0.54
CA ILE A 57 1.38 8.62 0.65
C ILE A 57 1.02 9.70 1.66
N LEU A 58 1.99 10.53 2.05
CA LEU A 58 1.80 11.60 3.04
C LEU A 58 0.70 12.60 2.67
N GLN A 59 0.51 12.88 1.38
CA GLN A 59 -0.56 13.76 0.88
C GLN A 59 -1.94 13.09 0.88
N CYS A 60 -1.98 11.75 0.85
CA CYS A 60 -3.21 10.97 0.75
C CYS A 60 -3.74 10.47 2.09
N ILE A 61 -2.98 10.56 3.16
CA ILE A 61 -3.36 10.03 4.48
C ILE A 61 -3.62 11.16 5.49
N ARG A 62 -4.27 10.81 6.60
CA ARG A 62 -4.51 11.73 7.72
C ARG A 62 -3.25 11.82 8.60
N LYS A 63 -3.17 12.85 9.44
CA LYS A 63 -2.09 12.99 10.44
C LYS A 63 -2.06 11.86 11.48
N SER A 64 -3.21 11.23 11.71
CA SER A 64 -3.35 10.09 12.62
C SER A 64 -2.88 8.77 12.02
N ASP A 65 -2.78 8.69 10.69
CA ASP A 65 -2.37 7.48 9.99
C ASP A 65 -0.84 7.35 10.00
N ILE A 66 -0.35 6.13 10.01
CA ILE A 66 1.09 5.86 10.21
C ILE A 66 1.69 5.26 8.94
N PRO A 67 2.42 6.05 8.14
CA PRO A 67 3.16 5.53 7.00
C PRO A 67 4.54 5.04 7.43
N VAL A 68 4.95 3.89 6.92
CA VAL A 68 6.27 3.30 7.16
C VAL A 68 6.83 2.74 5.85
N ARG A 69 8.09 3.00 5.55
CA ARG A 69 8.83 2.25 4.54
C ARG A 69 9.30 0.96 5.19
N TYR A 70 8.69 -0.15 4.79
CA TYR A 70 8.86 -1.46 5.42
C TYR A 70 10.08 -2.22 4.88
N GLY A 71 10.34 -2.09 3.57
CA GLY A 71 11.45 -2.72 2.86
C GLY A 71 12.06 -1.79 1.80
N GLY A 72 12.76 -2.38 0.84
CA GLY A 72 13.39 -1.65 -0.26
C GLY A 72 12.40 -0.79 -1.05
N GLU A 73 11.34 -1.39 -1.57
CA GLU A 73 10.28 -0.78 -2.38
C GLU A 73 8.90 -0.93 -1.75
N GLU A 74 8.85 -1.48 -0.51
CA GLU A 74 7.65 -1.80 0.22
C GLU A 74 7.31 -0.70 1.23
N PHE A 75 6.04 -0.32 1.25
CA PHE A 75 5.50 0.66 2.19
C PHE A 75 4.27 0.08 2.88
N VAL A 76 4.11 0.40 4.16
CA VAL A 76 2.91 0.06 4.93
C VAL A 76 2.26 1.33 5.44
N VAL A 77 0.94 1.38 5.39
CA VAL A 77 0.15 2.43 6.02
C VAL A 77 -0.81 1.77 7.01
N LEU A 78 -0.74 2.20 8.27
CA LEU A 78 -1.69 1.79 9.30
C LEU A 78 -2.77 2.87 9.42
N ILE A 79 -4.03 2.45 9.29
CA ILE A 79 -5.20 3.34 9.35
C ILE A 79 -6.20 2.77 10.36
N ARG A 80 -6.49 3.51 11.43
CA ARG A 80 -7.46 3.12 12.44
C ARG A 80 -8.84 3.74 12.21
N ASP A 81 -9.83 3.14 12.84
CA ASP A 81 -11.19 3.66 12.94
C ASP A 81 -11.85 3.92 11.57
N LEU A 82 -11.53 3.10 10.57
CA LEU A 82 -12.18 3.15 9.27
C LEU A 82 -12.70 1.76 8.85
N ASP A 83 -13.86 1.77 8.21
CA ASP A 83 -14.34 0.62 7.45
C ASP A 83 -13.29 0.22 6.38
N ILE A 84 -13.19 -1.08 6.13
CA ILE A 84 -12.17 -1.63 5.22
C ILE A 84 -12.36 -1.16 3.78
N ILE A 85 -13.59 -0.91 3.33
CA ILE A 85 -13.88 -0.37 2.00
C ILE A 85 -13.37 1.07 1.88
N ILE A 86 -13.52 1.86 2.96
CA ILE A 86 -12.97 3.22 3.01
C ILE A 86 -11.44 3.17 3.02
N ALA A 87 -10.85 2.25 3.77
CA ALA A 87 -9.39 2.03 3.77
C ALA A 87 -8.87 1.62 2.38
N LYS A 88 -9.58 0.72 1.68
CA LYS A 88 -9.30 0.37 0.28
C LYS A 88 -9.35 1.60 -0.62
N SER A 89 -10.33 2.48 -0.44
CA SER A 89 -10.46 3.73 -1.21
C SER A 89 -9.28 4.68 -0.99
N VAL A 90 -8.73 4.72 0.24
CA VAL A 90 -7.47 5.45 0.52
C VAL A 90 -6.30 4.83 -0.25
N GLY A 91 -6.18 3.50 -0.24
CA GLY A 91 -5.19 2.77 -1.02
C GLY A 91 -5.30 3.06 -2.51
N ASP A 92 -6.52 3.05 -3.08
CA ASP A 92 -6.75 3.33 -4.49
C ASP A 92 -6.45 4.80 -4.85
N ARG A 93 -6.71 5.75 -3.94
CA ARG A 93 -6.30 7.14 -4.10
C ARG A 93 -4.78 7.28 -4.21
N ILE A 94 -4.01 6.62 -3.35
CA ILE A 94 -2.55 6.60 -3.37
C ILE A 94 -2.07 6.01 -4.70
N ARG A 95 -2.59 4.86 -5.09
CA ARG A 95 -2.28 4.19 -6.36
C ARG A 95 -2.53 5.09 -7.57
N ARG A 96 -3.72 5.70 -7.65
CA ARG A 96 -4.09 6.62 -8.75
C ARG A 96 -3.21 7.87 -8.81
N GLN A 97 -2.80 8.39 -7.65
CA GLN A 97 -1.90 9.54 -7.62
C GLN A 97 -0.53 9.20 -8.20
N LEU A 98 0.05 8.03 -7.88
CA LEU A 98 1.29 7.60 -8.49
C LEU A 98 1.10 7.33 -10.01
N GLU A 99 0.03 6.64 -10.39
CA GLU A 99 -0.27 6.33 -11.80
C GLU A 99 -0.37 7.57 -12.69
N LYS A 100 -0.86 8.71 -12.15
CA LYS A 100 -0.94 9.99 -12.85
C LYS A 100 0.41 10.66 -13.03
N GLN A 101 1.41 10.33 -12.20
CA GLN A 101 2.73 10.93 -12.31
C GLN A 101 3.42 10.49 -13.61
N ARG A 102 4.20 11.41 -14.13
CA ARG A 102 5.12 11.17 -15.24
C ARG A 102 6.51 11.53 -14.74
N ILE A 103 7.27 10.51 -14.36
CA ILE A 103 8.61 10.70 -13.81
C ILE A 103 9.53 11.10 -14.95
N TYR A 104 9.99 12.36 -14.94
CA TYR A 104 10.93 12.84 -15.94
C TYR A 104 12.36 12.40 -15.58
N LEU A 105 12.94 11.63 -16.48
CA LEU A 105 14.29 11.09 -16.37
C LEU A 105 15.21 11.90 -17.29
N LYS A 106 15.74 13.01 -16.77
CA LYS A 106 16.52 14.02 -17.52
C LYS A 106 17.63 13.43 -18.38
N GLN A 107 18.34 12.42 -17.86
CA GLN A 107 19.47 11.79 -18.59
C GLN A 107 19.05 10.93 -19.79
N TYR A 108 17.75 10.55 -19.87
CA TYR A 108 17.21 9.76 -20.96
C TYR A 108 16.20 10.54 -21.81
N ASP A 109 15.91 11.78 -21.42
CA ASP A 109 14.86 12.65 -22.01
C ASP A 109 13.49 11.95 -22.14
N GLU A 110 13.17 11.10 -21.16
CA GLU A 110 11.98 10.28 -21.13
C GLU A 110 11.08 10.58 -19.93
N ARG A 111 9.79 10.33 -20.12
CA ARG A 111 8.78 10.34 -19.05
C ARG A 111 8.22 8.95 -18.84
N GLN A 112 8.49 8.38 -17.66
CA GLN A 112 8.04 7.04 -17.33
C GLN A 112 6.79 7.04 -16.46
N LYS A 113 5.89 6.11 -16.77
CA LYS A 113 4.74 5.77 -15.93
C LYS A 113 5.15 4.63 -15.00
N VAL A 114 4.91 4.80 -13.71
CA VAL A 114 5.12 3.78 -12.69
C VAL A 114 3.82 3.57 -11.95
N THR A 115 3.55 2.33 -11.56
CA THR A 115 2.36 1.95 -10.81
C THR A 115 2.73 1.30 -9.48
N VAL A 116 1.75 1.08 -8.63
CA VAL A 116 1.88 0.41 -7.35
C VAL A 116 0.71 -0.54 -7.14
N SER A 117 0.99 -1.69 -6.57
CA SER A 117 -0.03 -2.63 -6.10
C SER A 117 -0.19 -2.52 -4.57
N CYS A 118 -1.37 -2.84 -4.07
CA CYS A 118 -1.67 -2.76 -2.64
C CYS A 118 -2.52 -3.95 -2.21
N GLY A 119 -2.16 -4.54 -1.06
CA GLY A 119 -2.99 -5.48 -0.32
C GLY A 119 -3.51 -4.85 0.97
N VAL A 120 -4.74 -5.18 1.35
CA VAL A 120 -5.43 -4.63 2.52
C VAL A 120 -5.95 -5.75 3.40
N ALA A 121 -5.67 -5.67 4.70
CA ALA A 121 -6.28 -6.51 5.72
C ALA A 121 -6.62 -5.69 6.97
N GLN A 122 -7.55 -6.19 7.79
CA GLN A 122 -8.09 -5.47 8.95
C GLN A 122 -8.02 -6.32 10.22
N PHE A 123 -7.50 -5.72 11.31
CA PHE A 123 -7.57 -6.24 12.67
C PHE A 123 -8.84 -5.66 13.36
N PRO A 124 -9.56 -6.42 14.19
CA PRO A 124 -9.41 -7.85 14.48
C PRO A 124 -10.21 -8.76 13.53
N VAL A 125 -10.80 -8.20 12.45
CA VAL A 125 -11.73 -8.89 11.55
C VAL A 125 -11.09 -10.11 10.88
N HIS A 126 -9.94 -9.91 10.24
CA HIS A 126 -9.26 -11.00 9.54
C HIS A 126 -8.45 -11.91 10.49
N SER A 127 -7.96 -11.37 11.60
CA SER A 127 -7.36 -12.12 12.71
C SER A 127 -7.24 -11.24 13.96
N LYS A 128 -7.29 -11.88 15.14
CA LYS A 128 -6.94 -11.25 16.43
C LYS A 128 -5.43 -11.19 16.67
N ASN A 129 -4.63 -11.76 15.78
CA ASN A 129 -3.18 -11.71 15.80
C ASN A 129 -2.71 -10.75 14.69
N ILE A 130 -2.12 -9.62 15.09
CA ILE A 130 -1.68 -8.59 14.13
C ILE A 130 -0.63 -9.09 13.14
N LYS A 131 0.22 -10.05 13.51
CA LYS A 131 1.18 -10.64 12.58
C LYS A 131 0.47 -11.37 11.45
N GLU A 132 -0.59 -12.12 11.76
CA GLU A 132 -1.41 -12.78 10.75
C GLU A 132 -2.16 -11.76 9.87
N VAL A 133 -2.59 -10.62 10.43
CA VAL A 133 -3.20 -9.55 9.62
C VAL A 133 -2.21 -8.96 8.63
N ILE A 134 -0.95 -8.76 9.04
CA ILE A 134 0.12 -8.29 8.16
C ILE A 134 0.39 -9.33 7.06
N GLU A 135 0.48 -10.62 7.40
CA GLU A 135 0.64 -11.71 6.44
C GLU A 135 -0.53 -11.78 5.44
N LYS A 136 -1.76 -11.54 5.89
CA LYS A 136 -2.95 -11.48 5.02
C LYS A 136 -2.93 -10.27 4.08
N ALA A 137 -2.45 -9.11 4.55
CA ALA A 137 -2.24 -7.97 3.67
C ALA A 137 -1.17 -8.26 2.60
N ASP A 138 -0.11 -8.98 2.97
CA ASP A 138 0.93 -9.41 2.02
C ASP A 138 0.38 -10.42 0.99
N GLN A 139 -0.43 -11.39 1.41
CA GLN A 139 -1.11 -12.32 0.50
C GLN A 139 -2.02 -11.60 -0.49
N ALA A 140 -2.77 -10.60 -0.03
CA ALA A 140 -3.60 -9.77 -0.90
C ALA A 140 -2.75 -8.94 -1.89
N LEU A 141 -1.60 -8.42 -1.46
CA LEU A 141 -0.64 -7.74 -2.32
C LEU A 141 -0.05 -8.67 -3.37
N TYR A 142 0.35 -9.89 -2.95
CA TYR A 142 0.83 -10.90 -3.88
C TYR A 142 -0.22 -11.24 -4.95
N TYR A 143 -1.48 -11.41 -4.52
CA TYR A 143 -2.59 -11.63 -5.44
C TYR A 143 -2.78 -10.44 -6.40
N ALA A 144 -2.75 -9.20 -5.89
CA ALA A 144 -2.84 -8.00 -6.71
C ALA A 144 -1.77 -7.96 -7.82
N LYS A 145 -0.54 -8.39 -7.50
CA LYS A 145 0.55 -8.50 -8.47
C LYS A 145 0.33 -9.59 -9.51
N SER A 146 -0.24 -10.75 -9.10
CA SER A 146 -0.47 -11.90 -9.98
C SER A 146 -1.56 -11.66 -11.03
N ILE A 147 -2.59 -10.86 -10.68
CA ILE A 147 -3.72 -10.54 -11.58
C ILE A 147 -3.47 -9.30 -12.46
N GLY A 148 -2.23 -8.84 -12.57
CA GLY A 148 -1.83 -7.80 -13.53
C GLY A 148 -1.43 -6.47 -12.91
N LYS A 149 -1.15 -6.41 -11.61
CA LYS A 149 -0.60 -5.23 -10.91
C LYS A 149 -1.50 -3.99 -10.98
N ASN A 150 -1.04 -2.86 -10.41
CA ASN A 150 -1.75 -1.57 -10.45
C ASN A 150 -3.18 -1.68 -9.91
N ILE A 151 -3.35 -2.36 -8.80
CA ILE A 151 -4.64 -2.67 -8.18
C ILE A 151 -4.53 -2.73 -6.66
N VAL A 152 -5.64 -2.43 -5.96
CA VAL A 152 -5.80 -2.61 -4.52
C VAL A 152 -6.75 -3.78 -4.28
N VAL A 153 -6.33 -4.74 -3.48
CA VAL A 153 -7.09 -5.96 -3.16
C VAL A 153 -7.24 -6.08 -1.64
N ILE A 154 -8.46 -6.29 -1.16
CA ILE A 154 -8.72 -6.71 0.22
C ILE A 154 -8.47 -8.22 0.33
N TYR A 155 -8.04 -8.70 1.49
CA TYR A 155 -7.78 -10.12 1.70
C TYR A 155 -8.98 -11.02 1.33
N ASP A 156 -10.20 -10.59 1.66
CA ASP A 156 -11.44 -11.33 1.32
C ASP A 156 -11.76 -11.34 -0.20
N GLU A 157 -11.07 -10.53 -0.98
CA GLU A 157 -11.21 -10.45 -2.43
C GLU A 157 -10.19 -11.34 -3.18
N ILE A 158 -9.35 -12.07 -2.48
CA ILE A 158 -8.46 -13.07 -3.08
C ILE A 158 -9.34 -14.09 -3.83
N ASP A 159 -8.91 -14.48 -5.03
CA ASP A 159 -9.61 -15.33 -5.99
C ASP A 159 -10.76 -14.66 -6.77
N MET A 160 -11.09 -13.40 -6.51
CA MET A 160 -11.99 -12.64 -7.37
C MET A 160 -11.29 -12.24 -8.69
N PRO A 161 -11.92 -12.45 -9.86
CA PRO A 161 -11.35 -12.02 -11.12
C PRO A 161 -11.17 -10.50 -11.17
N ARG A 162 -10.14 -10.04 -11.87
CA ARG A 162 -9.78 -8.61 -11.95
C ARG A 162 -10.95 -7.73 -12.37
N GLU A 163 -11.75 -8.19 -13.33
CA GLU A 163 -12.91 -7.46 -13.85
C GLU A 163 -13.95 -7.18 -12.77
N ALA A 164 -14.15 -8.12 -11.83
CA ALA A 164 -15.06 -7.92 -10.69
C ALA A 164 -14.52 -6.86 -9.73
N LEU A 165 -13.21 -6.88 -9.45
CA LEU A 165 -12.53 -5.91 -8.59
C LEU A 165 -12.54 -4.50 -9.19
N GLU A 166 -12.49 -4.37 -10.52
CA GLU A 166 -12.53 -3.07 -11.20
C GLU A 166 -13.94 -2.46 -11.25
N ARG A 167 -15.01 -3.27 -11.31
CA ARG A 167 -16.39 -2.79 -11.25
C ARG A 167 -16.75 -2.21 -9.89
N SER A 168 -16.38 -2.86 -8.80
CA SER A 168 -16.63 -2.37 -7.44
C SER A 168 -16.00 -1.00 -7.13
N ARG A 169 -15.08 -0.51 -7.99
CA ARG A 169 -14.45 0.81 -7.90
C ARG A 169 -15.27 1.94 -8.50
N GLN A 170 -16.21 1.63 -9.40
CA GLN A 170 -17.04 2.65 -10.06
C GLN A 170 -18.28 2.96 -9.23
N GLU A 171 -18.64 2.08 -8.29
CA GLU A 171 -19.81 2.19 -7.43
C GLU A 171 -19.51 2.76 -6.03
N ALA A 172 -18.24 2.99 -5.68
CA ALA A 172 -17.77 3.55 -4.41
C ALA A 172 -17.20 4.97 -4.58
#